data_61bc079aab40f14396616a1c4ad54cef
#
_entry.id   61bc079aab40f14396616a1c4ad54cef
#
_cell.length_a   1.000
_cell.length_b   1.000
_cell.length_c   1.000
_cell.angle_alpha   90.00
_cell.angle_beta   90.00
_cell.angle_gamma   90.00
#
_symmetry.space_group_name_H-M   'P 1'
#
loop_
_entity.id
_entity.type
_entity.pdbx_description
1 polymer ?
#
loop_
_entity_poly.entity_id
_entity_poly.type
_entity_poly.pdbx_seq_one_letter_code
_entity_poly.pdbx_strand_id
1 'polypeptide(L)'
;ARRYGLSLEVVDLHREYWDRVVAYAIDKIKRGLTPNPDVMCNKLIKFGCFEQRVGKGFDFTATGHYATTVLKDGRTWLGTAAASVKDQTDFLAQIDYLQISKLMFPLGGLMKHEVRDIALRAGLPSAKRRDSQGICFLGKIDYNDFVRRFLGEREGDIVELETGRKLGRHRGYWFHTIGQRKGLGLSGGPWFVVRKDIEGNVIYVSRGYHTALQYGNEFHMHDFHFITDNPWKEAERGVEVTFKIRHTPEFVKGRLQ
;
A
#
# COMPACT_ATOMS: atom_id res chain seq x y z
N ALA A 1 18.99 -13.31 -16.91
CA ALA A 1 20.00 -12.45 -17.54
C ALA A 1 20.88 -13.25 -18.47
N ARG A 2 21.71 -14.22 -18.02
CA ARG A 2 22.66 -15.00 -18.86
C ARG A 2 22.04 -15.60 -20.12
N ARG A 3 20.84 -16.21 -20.05
CA ARG A 3 20.14 -16.83 -21.19
C ARG A 3 19.86 -15.83 -22.34
N TYR A 4 19.75 -14.55 -22.04
CA TYR A 4 19.39 -13.49 -22.98
C TYR A 4 20.55 -12.53 -23.27
N GLY A 5 21.75 -12.85 -22.83
CA GLY A 5 22.93 -11.98 -23.00
C GLY A 5 22.85 -10.65 -22.28
N LEU A 6 21.99 -10.56 -21.24
CA LEU A 6 21.83 -9.34 -20.46
C LEU A 6 22.81 -9.33 -19.28
N SER A 7 23.39 -8.17 -19.00
CA SER A 7 24.15 -7.94 -17.78
C SER A 7 23.23 -8.00 -16.56
N LEU A 8 23.77 -8.48 -15.45
CA LEU A 8 23.07 -8.54 -14.17
C LEU A 8 23.97 -7.92 -13.11
N GLU A 9 23.44 -6.91 -12.45
CA GLU A 9 24.04 -6.33 -11.26
C GLU A 9 23.16 -6.64 -10.05
N VAL A 10 23.77 -6.99 -8.93
CA VAL A 10 23.08 -7.25 -7.66
C VAL A 10 23.46 -6.15 -6.69
N VAL A 11 22.47 -5.41 -6.23
CA VAL A 11 22.62 -4.32 -5.28
C VAL A 11 21.99 -4.73 -3.95
N ASP A 12 22.81 -4.87 -2.91
CA ASP A 12 22.32 -5.15 -1.56
C ASP A 12 21.79 -3.87 -0.92
N LEU A 13 20.50 -3.87 -0.62
CA LEU A 13 19.77 -2.79 0.05
C LEU A 13 19.06 -3.28 1.32
N HIS A 14 19.55 -4.40 1.87
CA HIS A 14 18.90 -5.03 3.01
C HIS A 14 18.87 -4.11 4.24
N ARG A 15 20.00 -3.48 4.56
CA ARG A 15 20.12 -2.55 5.69
C ARG A 15 19.19 -1.35 5.52
N GLU A 16 19.19 -0.72 4.34
CA GLU A 16 18.34 0.44 4.06
C GLU A 16 16.84 0.09 4.15
N TYR A 17 16.49 -1.14 3.74
CA TYR A 17 15.11 -1.60 3.87
C TYR A 17 14.69 -1.70 5.36
N TRP A 18 15.54 -2.29 6.20
CA TRP A 18 15.28 -2.38 7.64
C TRP A 18 15.20 -1.01 8.30
N ASP A 19 16.18 -0.17 8.05
CA ASP A 19 16.29 1.13 8.71
C ASP A 19 15.19 2.11 8.27
N ARG A 20 14.65 1.98 7.07
CA ARG A 20 13.68 2.94 6.51
C ARG A 20 12.26 2.38 6.43
N VAL A 21 12.07 1.21 5.84
CA VAL A 21 10.73 0.67 5.58
C VAL A 21 10.18 -0.08 6.78
N VAL A 22 10.99 -0.95 7.39
CA VAL A 22 10.56 -1.71 8.57
C VAL A 22 10.38 -0.79 9.76
N ALA A 23 11.33 0.10 10.03
CA ALA A 23 11.22 1.08 11.11
C ALA A 23 9.97 1.96 10.97
N TYR A 24 9.70 2.47 9.75
CA TYR A 24 8.47 3.20 9.43
C TYR A 24 7.23 2.37 9.74
N ALA A 25 7.18 1.11 9.31
CA ALA A 25 6.02 0.25 9.51
C ALA A 25 5.77 0.02 11.02
N ILE A 26 6.80 -0.27 11.78
CA ILE A 26 6.70 -0.48 13.23
C ILE A 26 6.25 0.80 13.96
N ASP A 27 6.79 1.97 13.59
CA ASP A 27 6.35 3.26 14.16
C ASP A 27 4.85 3.48 13.92
N LYS A 28 4.38 3.31 12.68
CA LYS A 28 2.95 3.48 12.35
C LYS A 28 2.06 2.50 13.10
N ILE A 29 2.48 1.23 13.22
CA ILE A 29 1.74 0.20 13.97
C ILE A 29 1.65 0.57 15.45
N LYS A 30 2.73 1.06 16.07
CA LYS A 30 2.73 1.55 17.46
C LYS A 30 1.71 2.68 17.67
N ARG A 31 1.51 3.52 16.67
CA ARG A 31 0.54 4.60 16.67
C ARG A 31 -0.89 4.15 16.30
N GLY A 32 -1.15 2.83 16.23
CA GLY A 32 -2.45 2.26 15.91
C GLY A 32 -2.84 2.33 14.44
N LEU A 33 -1.96 2.81 13.57
CA LEU A 33 -2.18 2.90 12.13
C LEU A 33 -1.88 1.57 11.45
N THR A 34 -2.40 1.42 10.24
CA THR A 34 -2.08 0.27 9.37
C THR A 34 -1.20 0.77 8.23
N PRO A 35 0.12 0.59 8.31
CA PRO A 35 1.04 1.04 7.28
C PRO A 35 0.93 0.19 6.02
N ASN A 36 1.32 0.77 4.88
CA ASN A 36 1.59 0.02 3.67
C ASN A 36 3.10 0.05 3.38
N PRO A 37 3.86 -0.98 3.78
CA PRO A 37 5.30 -1.02 3.58
C PRO A 37 5.70 -1.09 2.10
N ASP A 38 4.85 -1.60 1.21
CA ASP A 38 5.16 -1.68 -0.22
C ASP A 38 5.19 -0.30 -0.89
N VAL A 39 4.31 0.62 -0.47
CA VAL A 39 4.34 2.03 -0.91
C VAL A 39 5.67 2.69 -0.51
N MET A 40 6.09 2.50 0.74
CA MET A 40 7.34 3.07 1.23
C MET A 40 8.58 2.37 0.64
N CYS A 41 8.48 1.07 0.35
CA CYS A 41 9.52 0.35 -0.38
C CYS A 41 9.74 0.95 -1.78
N ASN A 42 8.68 1.25 -2.51
CA ASN A 42 8.80 1.89 -3.81
C ASN A 42 9.49 3.27 -3.68
N LYS A 43 9.02 4.14 -2.79
CA LYS A 43 9.59 5.47 -2.58
C LYS A 43 11.04 5.44 -2.10
N LEU A 44 11.31 4.69 -1.03
CA LEU A 44 12.57 4.80 -0.29
C LEU A 44 13.66 3.86 -0.81
N ILE A 45 13.28 2.68 -1.28
CA ILE A 45 14.24 1.64 -1.67
C ILE A 45 14.38 1.55 -3.19
N LYS A 46 13.30 1.21 -3.90
CA LYS A 46 13.38 0.97 -5.36
C LYS A 46 13.69 2.23 -6.15
N PHE A 47 13.00 3.33 -5.85
CA PHE A 47 13.17 4.60 -6.55
C PHE A 47 13.94 5.64 -5.72
N GLY A 48 14.37 5.26 -4.52
CA GLY A 48 15.24 6.04 -3.65
C GLY A 48 16.67 5.49 -3.64
N CYS A 49 16.97 4.57 -2.73
CA CYS A 49 18.33 4.06 -2.53
C CYS A 49 18.93 3.38 -3.77
N PHE A 50 18.13 2.57 -4.49
CA PHE A 50 18.59 1.94 -5.73
C PHE A 50 18.93 2.99 -6.79
N GLU A 51 18.05 3.97 -6.99
CA GLU A 51 18.27 5.06 -7.95
C GLU A 51 19.55 5.85 -7.61
N GLN A 52 19.78 6.13 -6.34
CA GLN A 52 21.00 6.82 -5.89
C GLN A 52 22.29 6.03 -6.12
N ARG A 53 22.23 4.69 -6.01
CA ARG A 53 23.43 3.83 -6.16
C ARG A 53 23.72 3.48 -7.61
N VAL A 54 22.70 3.14 -8.38
CA VAL A 54 22.81 2.60 -9.73
C VAL A 54 22.07 3.44 -10.75
N GLY A 55 20.82 3.77 -10.48
CA GLY A 55 19.91 4.41 -11.45
C GLY A 55 20.38 5.76 -11.96
N LYS A 56 21.17 6.50 -11.18
CA LYS A 56 21.73 7.80 -11.60
C LYS A 56 22.65 7.70 -12.82
N GLY A 57 23.17 6.53 -13.13
CA GLY A 57 23.98 6.26 -14.33
C GLY A 57 23.16 5.99 -15.60
N PHE A 58 21.83 6.02 -15.52
CA PHE A 58 20.92 5.75 -16.61
C PHE A 58 19.90 6.89 -16.76
N ASP A 59 19.38 7.05 -17.99
CA ASP A 59 18.35 8.05 -18.27
C ASP A 59 17.01 7.66 -17.66
N PHE A 60 16.67 6.36 -17.68
CA PHE A 60 15.42 5.83 -17.17
C PHE A 60 15.59 4.53 -16.38
N THR A 61 14.72 4.33 -15.41
CA THR A 61 14.55 3.08 -14.68
C THR A 61 13.23 2.45 -15.09
N ALA A 62 13.29 1.32 -15.81
CA ALA A 62 12.11 0.55 -16.20
C ALA A 62 11.70 -0.40 -15.08
N THR A 63 10.40 -0.50 -14.82
CA THR A 63 9.84 -1.37 -13.79
C THR A 63 8.60 -2.10 -14.26
N GLY A 64 8.36 -3.30 -13.72
CA GLY A 64 7.21 -4.13 -14.06
C GLY A 64 5.89 -3.75 -13.39
N HIS A 65 5.76 -2.55 -12.84
CA HIS A 65 4.49 -2.07 -12.28
C HIS A 65 3.46 -1.85 -13.39
N TYR A 66 2.22 -2.22 -13.11
CA TYR A 66 1.07 -1.85 -13.94
C TYR A 66 0.66 -0.41 -13.60
N ALA A 67 1.28 0.53 -14.24
CA ALA A 67 1.06 1.96 -14.16
C ALA A 67 1.45 2.59 -15.50
N THR A 68 1.14 3.86 -15.74
CA THR A 68 1.59 4.62 -16.91
C THR A 68 2.17 5.96 -16.48
N THR A 69 2.90 6.59 -17.39
CA THR A 69 3.27 8.00 -17.29
C THR A 69 2.59 8.76 -18.41
N VAL A 70 2.09 9.94 -18.11
CA VAL A 70 1.46 10.86 -19.07
C VAL A 70 2.21 12.18 -19.05
N LEU A 71 2.68 12.63 -20.20
CA LEU A 71 3.25 13.97 -20.34
C LEU A 71 2.10 14.96 -20.61
N LYS A 72 1.91 15.89 -19.70
CA LYS A 72 0.91 16.96 -19.81
C LYS A 72 1.52 18.29 -19.35
N ASP A 73 1.39 19.33 -20.15
CA ASP A 73 1.92 20.67 -19.88
C ASP A 73 3.42 20.68 -19.54
N GLY A 74 4.20 19.88 -20.28
CA GLY A 74 5.65 19.71 -20.06
C GLY A 74 6.04 18.97 -18.77
N ARG A 75 5.08 18.39 -18.05
CA ARG A 75 5.33 17.66 -16.79
C ARG A 75 4.85 16.21 -16.89
N THR A 76 5.57 15.34 -16.21
CA THR A 76 5.25 13.91 -16.12
C THR A 76 4.24 13.67 -15.00
N TRP A 77 3.15 12.99 -15.32
CA TRP A 77 2.10 12.59 -14.40
C TRP A 77 2.04 11.07 -14.28
N LEU A 78 1.71 10.59 -13.11
CA LEU A 78 1.39 9.18 -12.89
C LEU A 78 -0.03 8.90 -13.42
N GLY A 79 -0.16 7.91 -14.29
CA GLY A 79 -1.44 7.46 -14.85
C GLY A 79 -1.77 6.03 -14.47
N THR A 80 -3.07 5.71 -14.45
CA THR A 80 -3.56 4.36 -14.20
C THR A 80 -3.21 3.41 -15.32
N ALA A 81 -3.09 2.11 -15.03
CA ALA A 81 -2.85 1.09 -16.02
C ALA A 81 -4.12 0.76 -16.84
N ALA A 82 -3.95 0.23 -18.06
CA ALA A 82 -5.06 -0.30 -18.87
C ALA A 82 -5.77 -1.45 -18.15
N ALA A 83 -5.03 -2.30 -17.44
CA ALA A 83 -5.57 -3.40 -16.62
C ALA A 83 -6.02 -2.90 -15.24
N SER A 84 -7.24 -2.36 -15.13
CA SER A 84 -7.78 -1.74 -13.90
C SER A 84 -7.69 -2.66 -12.66
N VAL A 85 -7.97 -3.96 -12.81
CA VAL A 85 -7.87 -4.96 -11.71
C VAL A 85 -6.43 -5.17 -11.25
N LYS A 86 -5.44 -4.82 -12.07
CA LYS A 86 -4.01 -4.95 -11.79
C LYS A 86 -3.30 -3.62 -11.63
N ASP A 87 -4.04 -2.54 -11.69
CA ASP A 87 -3.51 -1.21 -11.46
C ASP A 87 -2.71 -1.16 -10.14
N GLN A 88 -1.48 -0.65 -10.23
CA GLN A 88 -0.56 -0.56 -9.10
C GLN A 88 -0.16 0.89 -8.79
N THR A 89 -0.90 1.86 -9.29
CA THR A 89 -0.65 3.28 -8.99
C THR A 89 -0.75 3.58 -7.50
N ASP A 90 -1.60 2.85 -6.76
CA ASP A 90 -1.72 2.97 -5.30
C ASP A 90 -0.38 2.72 -4.59
N PHE A 91 0.41 1.77 -5.10
CA PHE A 91 1.74 1.47 -4.55
C PHE A 91 2.79 2.54 -4.87
N LEU A 92 2.49 3.42 -5.80
CA LEU A 92 3.36 4.53 -6.25
C LEU A 92 2.92 5.88 -5.67
N ALA A 93 1.85 5.93 -4.87
CA ALA A 93 1.24 7.16 -4.38
C ALA A 93 2.17 8.08 -3.55
N GLN A 94 3.30 7.57 -3.07
CA GLN A 94 4.24 8.34 -2.25
C GLN A 94 5.56 8.69 -2.96
N ILE A 95 5.75 8.30 -4.24
CA ILE A 95 6.93 8.74 -5.00
C ILE A 95 6.87 10.25 -5.26
N ASP A 96 8.02 10.86 -5.50
CA ASP A 96 8.10 12.30 -5.83
C ASP A 96 8.24 12.56 -7.33
N TYR A 97 8.25 13.84 -7.71
CA TYR A 97 8.37 14.25 -9.10
C TYR A 97 9.68 13.83 -9.75
N LEU A 98 10.79 13.91 -9.03
CA LEU A 98 12.10 13.51 -9.55
C LEU A 98 12.12 12.00 -9.83
N GLN A 99 11.44 11.22 -8.99
CA GLN A 99 11.32 9.79 -9.18
C GLN A 99 10.45 9.47 -10.40
N ILE A 100 9.21 10.01 -10.49
CA ILE A 100 8.31 9.69 -11.62
C ILE A 100 8.88 10.12 -12.96
N SER A 101 9.63 11.23 -13.03
CA SER A 101 10.22 11.71 -14.28
C SER A 101 11.28 10.79 -14.88
N LYS A 102 11.86 9.89 -14.08
CA LYS A 102 12.84 8.88 -14.50
C LYS A 102 12.25 7.47 -14.65
N LEU A 103 10.98 7.28 -14.32
CA LEU A 103 10.36 5.96 -14.38
C LEU A 103 9.73 5.66 -15.73
N MET A 104 9.88 4.40 -16.13
CA MET A 104 9.23 3.83 -17.31
C MET A 104 8.44 2.60 -16.90
N PHE A 105 7.19 2.50 -17.37
CA PHE A 105 6.28 1.40 -17.07
C PHE A 105 5.90 0.64 -18.34
N PRO A 106 6.74 -0.27 -18.85
CA PRO A 106 6.49 -0.95 -20.13
C PRO A 106 5.22 -1.79 -20.17
N LEU A 107 4.70 -2.18 -19.00
CA LEU A 107 3.50 -3.02 -18.89
C LEU A 107 2.20 -2.22 -18.72
N GLY A 108 2.28 -0.90 -18.59
CA GLY A 108 1.13 -0.06 -18.24
C GLY A 108 -0.02 -0.08 -19.23
N GLY A 109 0.29 -0.19 -20.52
CA GLY A 109 -0.69 -0.28 -21.60
C GLY A 109 -1.20 -1.69 -21.90
N LEU A 110 -0.73 -2.72 -21.19
CA LEU A 110 -1.03 -4.11 -21.50
C LEU A 110 -1.97 -4.75 -20.45
N MET A 111 -2.85 -5.61 -20.95
CA MET A 111 -3.62 -6.49 -20.09
C MET A 111 -2.74 -7.64 -19.58
N LYS A 112 -3.07 -8.18 -18.42
CA LYS A 112 -2.25 -9.25 -17.80
C LYS A 112 -2.10 -10.49 -18.67
N HIS A 113 -3.13 -10.89 -19.41
CA HIS A 113 -3.05 -12.02 -20.31
C HIS A 113 -2.08 -11.74 -21.46
N GLU A 114 -2.08 -10.54 -22.03
CA GLU A 114 -1.15 -10.12 -23.09
C GLU A 114 0.32 -10.19 -22.62
N VAL A 115 0.59 -9.71 -21.40
CA VAL A 115 1.93 -9.83 -20.79
C VAL A 115 2.36 -11.28 -20.68
N ARG A 116 1.46 -12.19 -20.27
CA ARG A 116 1.75 -13.61 -20.20
C ARG A 116 1.99 -14.25 -21.57
N ASP A 117 1.18 -13.87 -22.56
CA ASP A 117 1.32 -14.35 -23.94
C ASP A 117 2.66 -13.89 -24.57
N ILE A 118 3.05 -12.63 -24.33
CA ILE A 118 4.37 -12.11 -24.73
C ILE A 118 5.47 -12.93 -24.05
N ALA A 119 5.37 -13.16 -22.75
CA ALA A 119 6.36 -13.92 -21.99
C ALA A 119 6.48 -15.38 -22.48
N LEU A 120 5.36 -16.01 -22.83
CA LEU A 120 5.33 -17.38 -23.40
C LEU A 120 5.98 -17.41 -24.77
N ARG A 121 5.64 -16.48 -25.67
CA ARG A 121 6.23 -16.38 -27.01
C ARG A 121 7.74 -16.10 -26.95
N ALA A 122 8.16 -15.28 -25.99
CA ALA A 122 9.57 -15.02 -25.74
C ALA A 122 10.32 -16.18 -25.05
N GLY A 123 9.63 -17.28 -24.74
CA GLY A 123 10.22 -18.44 -24.07
C GLY A 123 10.73 -18.14 -22.67
N LEU A 124 10.11 -17.17 -21.93
CA LEU A 124 10.53 -16.82 -20.58
C LEU A 124 10.20 -17.94 -19.59
N PRO A 125 11.15 -18.45 -18.80
CA PRO A 125 10.90 -19.52 -17.82
C PRO A 125 9.85 -19.11 -16.77
N SER A 126 9.73 -17.81 -16.51
CA SER A 126 8.79 -17.23 -15.54
C SER A 126 7.38 -17.00 -16.09
N ALA A 127 7.10 -17.25 -17.37
CA ALA A 127 5.80 -16.94 -18.00
C ALA A 127 4.60 -17.56 -17.28
N LYS A 128 4.77 -18.76 -16.70
CA LYS A 128 3.72 -19.48 -15.93
C LYS A 128 3.82 -19.26 -14.41
N ARG A 129 4.75 -18.42 -13.95
CA ARG A 129 4.91 -18.15 -12.52
C ARG A 129 3.67 -17.46 -11.95
N ARG A 130 3.25 -17.92 -10.76
CA ARG A 130 2.18 -17.23 -10.01
C ARG A 130 2.64 -15.86 -9.56
N ASP A 131 1.70 -14.95 -9.39
CA ASP A 131 1.98 -13.62 -8.83
C ASP A 131 2.62 -13.76 -7.45
N SER A 132 3.56 -12.87 -7.16
CA SER A 132 4.18 -12.82 -5.83
C SER A 132 3.11 -12.50 -4.78
N GLN A 133 3.16 -13.23 -3.68
CA GLN A 133 2.35 -13.02 -2.50
C GLN A 133 3.29 -12.68 -1.35
N GLY A 134 2.98 -11.65 -0.57
CA GLY A 134 3.77 -11.24 0.58
C GLY A 134 4.32 -9.84 0.47
N ILE A 135 5.02 -9.41 1.52
CA ILE A 135 5.65 -8.08 1.62
C ILE A 135 6.93 -8.08 0.78
N CYS A 136 7.14 -7.04 -0.01
CA CYS A 136 8.35 -6.85 -0.78
C CYS A 136 9.61 -7.02 0.09
N PHE A 137 10.64 -7.69 -0.44
CA PHE A 137 11.91 -8.03 0.21
C PHE A 137 11.84 -9.00 1.40
N LEU A 138 10.73 -9.06 2.14
CA LEU A 138 10.55 -9.98 3.28
C LEU A 138 9.92 -11.32 2.87
N GLY A 139 9.28 -11.38 1.69
CA GLY A 139 8.63 -12.59 1.19
C GLY A 139 7.38 -12.96 1.99
N LYS A 140 7.14 -14.27 2.14
CA LYS A 140 6.04 -14.79 2.97
C LYS A 140 6.49 -14.80 4.43
N ILE A 141 6.03 -13.82 5.18
CA ILE A 141 6.15 -13.80 6.64
C ILE A 141 4.76 -13.83 7.26
N ASP A 142 4.65 -14.45 8.43
CA ASP A 142 3.45 -14.27 9.27
C ASP A 142 3.51 -12.86 9.86
N TYR A 143 2.49 -12.05 9.54
CA TYR A 143 2.42 -10.66 9.99
C TYR A 143 2.37 -10.57 11.52
N ASN A 144 1.62 -11.45 12.17
CA ASN A 144 1.48 -11.41 13.61
C ASN A 144 2.78 -11.80 14.30
N ASP A 145 3.49 -12.80 13.79
CA ASP A 145 4.81 -13.19 14.30
C ASP A 145 5.83 -12.09 14.11
N PHE A 146 5.81 -11.45 12.95
CA PHE A 146 6.68 -10.30 12.70
C PHE A 146 6.41 -9.16 13.68
N VAL A 147 5.16 -8.72 13.82
CA VAL A 147 4.80 -7.64 14.75
C VAL A 147 5.10 -8.00 16.21
N ARG A 148 4.81 -9.24 16.60
CA ARG A 148 5.11 -9.77 17.95
C ARG A 148 6.60 -9.66 18.29
N ARG A 149 7.47 -9.91 17.34
CA ARG A 149 8.93 -9.82 17.52
C ARG A 149 9.40 -8.41 17.92
N PHE A 150 8.72 -7.38 17.46
CA PHE A 150 9.09 -5.97 17.72
C PHE A 150 8.30 -5.35 18.86
N LEU A 151 7.03 -5.69 19.01
CA LEU A 151 6.11 -5.05 19.94
C LEU A 151 5.69 -5.94 21.10
N GLY A 152 6.03 -7.23 21.04
CA GLY A 152 5.59 -8.20 22.03
C GLY A 152 4.08 -8.42 22.01
N GLU A 153 3.56 -8.88 23.14
CA GLU A 153 2.13 -9.04 23.40
C GLU A 153 1.73 -8.20 24.61
N ARG A 154 0.57 -7.59 24.55
CA ARG A 154 -0.07 -6.86 25.65
C ARG A 154 -1.55 -7.19 25.63
N GLU A 155 -2.03 -7.89 26.65
CA GLU A 155 -3.44 -8.21 26.73
C GLU A 155 -4.31 -6.96 26.86
N GLY A 156 -5.44 -6.95 26.15
CA GLY A 156 -6.43 -5.91 26.17
C GLY A 156 -7.83 -6.46 25.92
N ASP A 157 -8.83 -5.61 26.02
CA ASP A 157 -10.22 -6.00 25.92
C ASP A 157 -10.79 -5.81 24.52
N ILE A 158 -11.67 -6.73 24.13
CA ILE A 158 -12.54 -6.59 22.95
C ILE A 158 -13.92 -6.19 23.46
N VAL A 159 -14.39 -5.01 23.03
CA VAL A 159 -15.62 -4.38 23.52
C VAL A 159 -16.58 -4.16 22.34
N GLU A 160 -17.85 -4.47 22.52
CA GLU A 160 -18.92 -4.13 21.58
C GLU A 160 -19.15 -2.61 21.59
N LEU A 161 -19.07 -1.98 20.43
CA LEU A 161 -19.14 -0.51 20.33
C LEU A 161 -20.47 0.04 20.83
N GLU A 162 -21.57 -0.62 20.46
CA GLU A 162 -22.94 -0.15 20.68
C GLU A 162 -23.38 -0.28 22.15
N THR A 163 -22.91 -1.31 22.84
CA THR A 163 -23.36 -1.63 24.20
C THR A 163 -22.33 -1.38 25.28
N GLY A 164 -21.05 -1.23 24.89
CA GLY A 164 -19.94 -1.19 25.83
C GLY A 164 -19.62 -2.54 26.49
N ARG A 165 -20.28 -3.61 26.08
CA ARG A 165 -20.09 -4.94 26.66
C ARG A 165 -18.76 -5.54 26.24
N LYS A 166 -18.02 -6.05 27.20
CA LYS A 166 -16.81 -6.83 26.96
C LYS A 166 -17.17 -8.20 26.37
N LEU A 167 -16.62 -8.49 25.19
CA LEU A 167 -16.86 -9.74 24.45
C LEU A 167 -15.71 -10.74 24.56
N GLY A 168 -14.49 -10.27 24.82
CA GLY A 168 -13.32 -11.12 24.86
C GLY A 168 -12.04 -10.35 25.16
N ARG A 169 -10.89 -10.96 24.87
CA ARG A 169 -9.57 -10.37 25.04
C ARG A 169 -8.75 -10.53 23.77
N HIS A 170 -7.82 -9.63 23.56
CA HIS A 170 -6.82 -9.69 22.48
C HIS A 170 -5.40 -9.57 23.06
N ARG A 171 -4.37 -9.83 22.23
CA ARG A 171 -2.96 -9.82 22.63
C ARG A 171 -2.21 -8.54 22.25
N GLY A 172 -2.90 -7.50 21.84
CA GLY A 172 -2.37 -6.20 21.45
C GLY A 172 -3.19 -5.59 20.32
N TYR A 173 -3.55 -4.30 20.43
CA TYR A 173 -4.31 -3.61 19.40
C TYR A 173 -3.59 -3.59 18.03
N TRP A 174 -2.26 -3.73 18.04
CA TRP A 174 -1.42 -3.73 16.84
C TRP A 174 -1.58 -4.97 15.95
N PHE A 175 -2.17 -6.05 16.45
CA PHE A 175 -2.53 -7.21 15.64
C PHE A 175 -3.85 -7.04 14.89
N HIS A 176 -4.53 -5.90 15.08
CA HIS A 176 -5.86 -5.66 14.55
C HIS A 176 -5.90 -4.44 13.65
N THR A 177 -6.68 -4.54 12.57
CA THR A 177 -6.90 -3.47 11.59
C THR A 177 -8.39 -3.16 11.51
N ILE A 178 -8.73 -1.88 11.35
CA ILE A 178 -10.12 -1.44 11.11
C ILE A 178 -10.68 -2.18 9.89
N GLY A 179 -11.89 -2.74 10.03
CA GLY A 179 -12.55 -3.59 9.05
C GLY A 179 -12.16 -5.07 9.12
N GLN A 180 -11.23 -5.46 10.00
CA GLN A 180 -10.85 -6.86 10.17
C GLN A 180 -12.00 -7.67 10.78
N ARG A 181 -12.27 -8.83 10.16
CA ARG A 181 -13.27 -9.80 10.63
C ARG A 181 -12.65 -11.06 11.22
N LYS A 182 -11.56 -11.54 10.61
CA LYS A 182 -10.92 -12.80 11.00
C LYS A 182 -9.98 -12.62 12.19
N GLY A 183 -9.82 -13.69 12.99
CA GLY A 183 -8.84 -13.72 14.08
C GLY A 183 -9.25 -13.03 15.37
N LEU A 184 -10.54 -12.69 15.55
CA LEU A 184 -11.07 -12.09 16.76
C LEU A 184 -11.39 -13.11 17.87
N GLY A 185 -11.60 -14.39 17.50
CA GLY A 185 -11.93 -15.45 18.46
C GLY A 185 -13.30 -15.30 19.15
N LEU A 186 -14.21 -14.50 18.55
CA LEU A 186 -15.54 -14.22 19.11
C LEU A 186 -16.62 -15.09 18.47
N SER A 187 -17.57 -15.53 19.28
CA SER A 187 -18.81 -16.18 18.82
C SER A 187 -19.92 -15.16 18.58
N GLY A 188 -21.01 -15.61 17.91
CA GLY A 188 -22.22 -14.78 17.69
C GLY A 188 -22.05 -13.63 16.68
N GLY A 189 -21.00 -13.68 15.82
CA GLY A 189 -20.76 -12.67 14.78
C GLY A 189 -21.69 -12.72 13.58
N PRO A 190 -21.32 -12.04 12.48
CA PRO A 190 -19.96 -11.56 12.18
C PRO A 190 -19.56 -10.27 12.92
N TRP A 191 -18.39 -10.30 13.55
CA TRP A 191 -17.81 -9.14 14.21
C TRP A 191 -16.74 -8.48 13.35
N PHE A 192 -16.69 -7.15 13.36
CA PHE A 192 -15.68 -6.34 12.64
C PHE A 192 -15.03 -5.34 13.59
N VAL A 193 -13.73 -5.20 13.50
CA VAL A 193 -13.01 -4.13 14.22
C VAL A 193 -13.41 -2.78 13.61
N VAL A 194 -13.94 -1.88 14.45
CA VAL A 194 -14.43 -0.58 14.00
C VAL A 194 -13.68 0.60 14.63
N ARG A 195 -13.06 0.41 15.80
CA ARG A 195 -12.26 1.44 16.47
C ARG A 195 -11.17 0.79 17.32
N LYS A 196 -10.08 1.51 17.53
CA LYS A 196 -9.01 1.14 18.45
C LYS A 196 -8.77 2.28 19.44
N ASP A 197 -8.68 1.95 20.73
CA ASP A 197 -8.14 2.81 21.77
C ASP A 197 -6.72 2.32 22.06
N ILE A 198 -5.75 3.15 21.73
CA ILE A 198 -4.33 2.81 21.78
C ILE A 198 -3.82 2.88 23.22
N GLU A 199 -4.22 3.90 23.95
CA GLU A 199 -3.83 4.15 25.33
C GLU A 199 -4.41 3.09 26.25
N GLY A 200 -5.72 2.87 26.16
CA GLY A 200 -6.47 1.86 26.91
C GLY A 200 -6.17 0.44 26.45
N ASN A 201 -5.53 0.25 25.29
CA ASN A 201 -5.31 -1.06 24.66
C ASN A 201 -6.63 -1.83 24.48
N VAL A 202 -7.64 -1.17 23.94
CA VAL A 202 -8.98 -1.72 23.69
C VAL A 202 -9.26 -1.71 22.19
N ILE A 203 -9.85 -2.79 21.69
CA ILE A 203 -10.45 -2.80 20.35
C ILE A 203 -11.96 -2.85 20.45
N TYR A 204 -12.61 -1.98 19.70
CA TYR A 204 -14.06 -1.96 19.59
C TYR A 204 -14.50 -2.70 18.35
N VAL A 205 -15.49 -3.55 18.51
CA VAL A 205 -16.07 -4.35 17.44
C VAL A 205 -17.56 -4.06 17.31
N SER A 206 -18.09 -4.21 16.10
CA SER A 206 -19.52 -4.08 15.82
C SER A 206 -20.01 -5.29 15.04
N ARG A 207 -21.28 -5.65 15.24
CA ARG A 207 -21.93 -6.73 14.49
C ARG A 207 -22.30 -6.22 13.10
N GLY A 208 -21.61 -6.68 12.07
CA GLY A 208 -21.67 -6.14 10.71
C GLY A 208 -20.71 -4.99 10.49
N TYR A 209 -20.52 -4.62 9.22
CA TYR A 209 -19.62 -3.53 8.82
C TYR A 209 -20.41 -2.50 8.00
N HIS A 210 -21.01 -1.57 8.71
CA HIS A 210 -21.90 -0.53 8.18
C HIS A 210 -21.17 0.82 8.24
N THR A 211 -20.30 1.07 7.29
CA THR A 211 -19.37 2.22 7.30
C THR A 211 -20.06 3.55 7.49
N ALA A 212 -21.19 3.79 6.82
CA ALA A 212 -21.94 5.04 6.95
C ALA A 212 -22.50 5.27 8.36
N LEU A 213 -22.92 4.20 9.06
CA LEU A 213 -23.41 4.28 10.43
C LEU A 213 -22.29 4.36 11.46
N GLN A 214 -21.15 3.71 11.19
CA GLN A 214 -20.03 3.59 12.12
C GLN A 214 -19.05 4.75 12.05
N TYR A 215 -18.88 5.36 10.88
CA TYR A 215 -17.89 6.41 10.63
C TYR A 215 -18.47 7.68 10.00
N GLY A 216 -19.75 7.63 9.57
CA GLY A 216 -20.34 8.71 8.77
C GLY A 216 -19.79 8.73 7.35
N ASN A 217 -19.94 9.87 6.70
CA ASN A 217 -19.50 10.16 5.33
C ASN A 217 -18.48 11.30 5.25
N GLU A 218 -17.98 11.74 6.40
CA GLU A 218 -16.92 12.75 6.51
C GLU A 218 -15.68 12.14 7.17
N PHE A 219 -14.51 12.52 6.69
CA PHE A 219 -13.25 12.15 7.32
C PHE A 219 -12.21 13.25 7.12
N HIS A 220 -11.37 13.43 8.11
CA HIS A 220 -10.29 14.39 8.07
C HIS A 220 -9.04 13.78 7.45
N MET A 221 -8.46 14.53 6.50
CA MET A 221 -7.17 14.17 5.88
C MET A 221 -6.16 15.27 6.17
N HIS A 222 -4.91 14.87 6.34
CA HIS A 222 -3.77 15.75 6.51
C HIS A 222 -2.54 15.21 5.77
N ASP A 223 -1.50 16.02 5.68
CA ASP A 223 -0.23 15.63 5.06
C ASP A 223 -0.39 15.18 3.60
N PHE A 224 -1.11 15.99 2.80
CA PHE A 224 -1.27 15.71 1.37
C PHE A 224 0.08 15.63 0.67
N HIS A 225 0.28 14.58 -0.10
CA HIS A 225 1.45 14.39 -0.95
C HIS A 225 1.05 14.46 -2.42
N PHE A 226 1.62 15.42 -3.14
CA PHE A 226 1.42 15.59 -4.57
C PHE A 226 2.67 15.13 -5.31
N ILE A 227 2.52 14.17 -6.22
CA ILE A 227 3.66 13.62 -6.99
C ILE A 227 4.18 14.67 -7.97
N THR A 228 3.29 15.28 -8.75
CA THR A 228 3.67 16.22 -9.82
C THR A 228 3.36 17.65 -9.41
N ASP A 229 2.12 17.95 -9.12
CA ASP A 229 1.67 19.29 -8.71
C ASP A 229 0.38 19.20 -7.89
N ASN A 230 0.09 20.23 -7.11
CA ASN A 230 -1.20 20.37 -6.45
C ASN A 230 -2.23 20.94 -7.45
N PRO A 231 -3.20 20.13 -7.94
CA PRO A 231 -4.19 20.60 -8.90
C PRO A 231 -5.25 21.53 -8.27
N TRP A 232 -5.22 21.69 -6.95
CA TRP A 232 -6.23 22.43 -6.19
C TRP A 232 -5.71 23.75 -5.59
N LYS A 233 -4.54 24.22 -6.01
CA LYS A 233 -3.89 25.44 -5.46
C LYS A 233 -4.78 26.68 -5.49
N GLU A 234 -5.62 26.80 -6.54
CA GLU A 234 -6.46 27.96 -6.81
C GLU A 234 -7.94 27.72 -6.46
N ALA A 235 -8.25 26.59 -5.82
CA ALA A 235 -9.62 26.27 -5.45
C ALA A 235 -10.02 27.04 -4.20
N GLU A 236 -10.75 28.11 -4.35
CA GLU A 236 -11.33 28.93 -3.26
C GLU A 236 -12.47 28.22 -2.52
N ARG A 237 -13.09 27.22 -3.13
CA ARG A 237 -14.22 26.44 -2.59
C ARG A 237 -13.98 24.96 -2.85
N GLY A 238 -14.66 24.13 -2.05
CA GLY A 238 -14.50 22.68 -2.10
C GLY A 238 -14.51 22.07 -3.51
N VAL A 239 -13.61 21.13 -3.74
CA VAL A 239 -13.37 20.48 -5.03
C VAL A 239 -14.00 19.10 -5.07
N GLU A 240 -14.72 18.80 -6.16
CA GLU A 240 -15.14 17.41 -6.40
C GLU A 240 -13.93 16.56 -6.81
N VAL A 241 -13.75 15.45 -6.11
CA VAL A 241 -12.65 14.53 -6.34
C VAL A 241 -13.16 13.11 -6.51
N THR A 242 -12.40 12.31 -7.25
CA THR A 242 -12.54 10.87 -7.25
C THR A 242 -11.33 10.26 -6.59
N PHE A 243 -11.53 9.34 -5.66
CA PHE A 243 -10.46 8.75 -4.89
C PHE A 243 -10.68 7.26 -4.63
N LYS A 244 -9.64 6.57 -4.24
CA LYS A 244 -9.70 5.19 -3.79
C LYS A 244 -9.37 5.11 -2.30
N ILE A 245 -10.12 4.30 -1.59
CA ILE A 245 -9.78 3.88 -0.24
C ILE A 245 -9.21 2.46 -0.36
N ARG A 246 -7.90 2.31 -0.19
CA ARG A 246 -7.19 1.03 -0.38
C ARG A 246 -7.19 0.56 -1.85
N HIS A 247 -6.92 -0.73 -2.06
CA HIS A 247 -6.87 -1.39 -3.38
C HIS A 247 -8.25 -1.78 -3.90
N THR A 248 -9.15 -0.82 -4.00
CA THR A 248 -10.43 -1.06 -4.64
C THR A 248 -10.31 -0.78 -6.15
N PRO A 249 -10.94 -1.57 -7.02
CA PRO A 249 -10.92 -1.32 -8.47
C PRO A 249 -11.70 -0.05 -8.84
N GLU A 250 -12.63 0.36 -7.99
CA GLU A 250 -13.55 1.47 -8.24
C GLU A 250 -13.10 2.74 -7.52
N PHE A 251 -13.34 3.87 -8.16
CA PHE A 251 -13.18 5.19 -7.56
C PHE A 251 -14.47 5.62 -6.88
N VAL A 252 -14.34 6.23 -5.72
CA VAL A 252 -15.43 6.84 -4.97
C VAL A 252 -15.43 8.33 -5.24
N LYS A 253 -16.62 8.94 -5.39
CA LYS A 253 -16.76 10.39 -5.50
C LYS A 253 -16.86 11.02 -4.11
N GLY A 254 -16.26 12.17 -3.95
CA GLY A 254 -16.32 12.95 -2.74
C GLY A 254 -16.03 14.43 -3.00
N ARG A 255 -16.17 15.23 -1.97
CA ARG A 255 -15.86 16.66 -2.00
C ARG A 255 -14.80 16.97 -0.96
N LEU A 256 -13.72 17.56 -1.41
CA LEU A 256 -12.66 18.09 -0.56
C LEU A 256 -13.02 19.52 -0.17
N GLN A 257 -12.98 19.82 1.13
CA GLN A 257 -13.24 21.14 1.68
C GLN A 257 -12.04 21.64 2.47
#